data_9d85be5acf84b8b9c56dac49f79211b4
#
_entry.id   9d85be5acf84b8b9c56dac49f79211b4
#
_cell.length_a   1.000
_cell.length_b   1.000
_cell.length_c   1.000
_cell.angle_alpha   90.00
_cell.angle_beta   90.00
_cell.angle_gamma   90.00
#
_symmetry.space_group_name_H-M   'P 1'
#
loop_
_entity.id
_entity.type
_entity.pdbx_description
1 polymer ?
#
loop_
_entity_poly.entity_id
_entity_poly.type
_entity_poly.pdbx_seq_one_letter_code
_entity_poly.pdbx_strand_id
1 'polypeptide(L)'
;DGRFRGLLPGAGKEYTEVILPGNGTRERIYTYGEYLRIYVDEIRARGANPLLLSLTSRKGRGEDGKIHPSTDKTEVIKAVAEEKGVPFIDFNSAICDKYNNVFDSAKVEYLYYSDHIHPSSFGAVINAETFAQQLRKRPDIGLASYLIPEKRYESALREEGKPVLFIIGDSTGKIDNTPESGMVGWGQVISKYFNPKKISVDNHAKAGRSARTFLDEGRWNVVYDELRPGDYVLIQFGHNDGGPINTGKARGELKGNGNEKELMKMEPTGLNEGIYSFGWYIRKFCLDAREKG
;
A
#
# COMPACT_ATOMS: atom_id res chain seq x y z
N ASP A 1 26.54 14.64 6.65
CA ASP A 1 25.85 15.63 5.82
C ASP A 1 25.41 16.87 6.62
N GLY A 2 25.96 17.10 7.83
CA GLY A 2 25.69 18.27 8.65
C GLY A 2 24.27 18.40 9.22
N ARG A 3 23.43 17.37 9.11
CA ARG A 3 22.08 17.39 9.65
C ARG A 3 22.05 16.73 11.03
N PHE A 4 21.74 17.53 12.04
CA PHE A 4 21.66 17.08 13.42
C PHE A 4 20.30 16.42 13.65
N ARG A 5 20.23 15.09 13.56
CA ARG A 5 18.99 14.30 13.68
C ARG A 5 19.01 13.31 14.85
N GLY A 6 20.15 13.25 15.56
CA GLY A 6 20.30 12.31 16.67
C GLY A 6 19.44 12.69 17.86
N LEU A 7 19.00 11.67 18.59
CA LEU A 7 18.31 11.79 19.87
C LEU A 7 18.84 10.69 20.81
N LEU A 8 18.60 10.83 22.11
CA LEU A 8 18.97 9.79 23.06
C LEU A 8 18.04 8.58 22.92
N PRO A 9 18.57 7.34 23.03
CA PRO A 9 17.72 6.14 23.04
C PRO A 9 16.93 6.03 24.34
N GLY A 10 15.90 5.20 24.33
CA GLY A 10 15.17 4.82 25.54
C GLY A 10 13.86 5.56 25.76
N ALA A 11 13.16 5.12 26.80
CA ALA A 11 11.85 5.60 27.22
C ALA A 11 11.89 6.64 28.35
N GLY A 12 13.05 6.89 28.94
CA GLY A 12 13.21 7.80 30.08
C GLY A 12 13.00 9.27 29.73
N LYS A 13 13.28 10.15 30.70
CA LYS A 13 13.15 11.62 30.57
C LYS A 13 14.51 12.31 30.51
N GLU A 14 15.56 11.54 30.35
CA GLU A 14 16.93 12.03 30.32
C GLU A 14 17.16 12.94 29.10
N TYR A 15 18.07 13.89 29.27
CA TYR A 15 18.54 14.76 28.19
C TYR A 15 20.04 14.97 28.28
N THR A 16 20.60 15.40 27.17
CA THR A 16 21.96 15.96 27.12
C THR A 16 21.91 17.35 26.52
N GLU A 17 22.85 18.22 26.90
CA GLU A 17 22.99 19.51 26.28
C GLU A 17 24.11 19.48 25.23
N VAL A 18 23.81 19.99 24.07
CA VAL A 18 24.76 20.08 22.95
C VAL A 18 24.83 21.50 22.44
N ILE A 19 25.99 21.89 21.92
CA ILE A 19 26.14 23.14 21.18
C ILE A 19 26.10 22.79 19.70
N LEU A 20 25.10 23.33 19.00
CA LEU A 20 24.95 23.05 17.57
C LEU A 20 26.07 23.67 16.77
N PRO A 21 26.85 22.91 15.99
CA PRO A 21 27.85 23.44 15.09
C PRO A 21 27.20 24.37 14.04
N GLY A 22 27.81 25.48 13.81
CA GLY A 22 27.38 26.46 12.81
C GLY A 22 26.72 27.71 13.35
N ASN A 23 25.90 27.66 14.40
CA ASN A 23 25.27 28.84 15.01
C ASN A 23 25.56 28.99 16.49
N GLY A 24 26.25 28.03 17.13
CA GLY A 24 26.59 28.07 18.56
C GLY A 24 25.38 27.95 19.51
N THR A 25 24.20 27.62 19.01
CA THR A 25 23.01 27.50 19.84
C THR A 25 23.14 26.30 20.77
N ARG A 26 22.84 26.48 22.05
CA ARG A 26 22.74 25.40 23.03
C ARG A 26 21.35 24.78 22.94
N GLU A 27 21.29 23.44 22.78
CA GLU A 27 20.06 22.69 22.65
C GLU A 27 20.05 21.50 23.59
N ARG A 28 18.87 21.19 24.15
CA ARG A 28 18.64 19.96 24.91
C ARG A 28 18.13 18.88 24.00
N ILE A 29 18.86 17.79 23.95
CA ILE A 29 18.47 16.58 23.20
C ILE A 29 17.94 15.56 24.20
N TYR A 30 16.67 15.26 24.09
CA TYR A 30 15.98 14.30 24.96
C TYR A 30 16.02 12.87 24.40
N THR A 31 15.53 11.93 25.23
CA THR A 31 15.26 10.57 24.78
C THR A 31 14.13 10.53 23.77
N TYR A 32 14.07 9.44 23.01
CA TYR A 32 12.97 9.18 22.08
C TYR A 32 11.61 9.19 22.80
N GLY A 33 11.54 8.56 23.99
CA GLY A 33 10.31 8.54 24.79
C GLY A 33 9.86 9.91 25.27
N GLU A 34 10.81 10.78 25.65
CA GLU A 34 10.45 12.13 26.12
C GLU A 34 9.90 13.00 24.98
N TYR A 35 10.46 12.91 23.78
CA TYR A 35 9.88 13.59 22.63
C TYR A 35 8.45 13.12 22.33
N LEU A 36 8.17 11.82 22.47
CA LEU A 36 6.80 11.31 22.32
C LEU A 36 5.85 11.89 23.37
N ARG A 37 6.29 12.02 24.63
CA ARG A 37 5.48 12.66 25.68
C ARG A 37 5.18 14.12 25.36
N ILE A 38 6.20 14.86 24.95
CA ILE A 38 6.05 16.26 24.54
C ILE A 38 5.01 16.39 23.42
N TYR A 39 5.08 15.55 22.38
CA TYR A 39 4.08 15.56 21.31
C TYR A 39 2.68 15.24 21.81
N VAL A 40 2.53 14.22 22.64
CA VAL A 40 1.22 13.85 23.21
C VAL A 40 0.63 15.01 24.01
N ASP A 41 1.45 15.63 24.88
CA ASP A 41 1.00 16.73 25.73
C ASP A 41 0.62 17.97 24.92
N GLU A 42 1.41 18.32 23.92
CA GLU A 42 1.12 19.45 23.04
C GLU A 42 -0.13 19.24 22.16
N ILE A 43 -0.35 18.01 21.67
CA ILE A 43 -1.54 17.66 20.92
C ILE A 43 -2.79 17.79 21.81
N ARG A 44 -2.73 17.27 23.05
CA ARG A 44 -3.83 17.38 24.03
C ARG A 44 -4.08 18.83 24.46
N ALA A 45 -3.04 19.61 24.66
CA ALA A 45 -3.17 21.03 25.01
C ALA A 45 -3.92 21.85 23.95
N ARG A 46 -3.98 21.36 22.71
CA ARG A 46 -4.76 21.95 21.62
C ARG A 46 -6.14 21.31 21.44
N GLY A 47 -6.56 20.43 22.35
CA GLY A 47 -7.86 19.73 22.27
C GLY A 47 -7.92 18.62 21.22
N ALA A 48 -6.77 18.22 20.65
CA ALA A 48 -6.71 17.14 19.65
C ALA A 48 -6.47 15.76 20.30
N ASN A 49 -6.73 14.69 19.57
CA ASN A 49 -6.64 13.32 20.04
C ASN A 49 -5.36 12.64 19.52
N PRO A 50 -4.34 12.40 20.35
CA PRO A 50 -3.15 11.69 19.93
C PRO A 50 -3.40 10.20 19.79
N LEU A 51 -2.79 9.59 18.77
CA LEU A 51 -2.71 8.15 18.53
C LEU A 51 -1.26 7.80 18.20
N LEU A 52 -0.66 6.89 18.95
CA LEU A 52 0.71 6.46 18.71
C LEU A 52 0.75 5.17 17.87
N LEU A 53 1.67 5.13 16.92
CA LEU A 53 1.90 3.99 16.04
C LEU A 53 3.35 3.53 16.15
N SER A 54 3.58 2.22 16.11
CA SER A 54 4.93 1.72 15.84
C SER A 54 5.34 2.04 14.39
N LEU A 55 6.63 1.97 14.11
CA LEU A 55 7.19 2.35 12.80
C LEU A 55 6.74 1.35 11.71
N THR A 56 6.79 1.77 10.46
CA THR A 56 6.70 0.84 9.32
C THR A 56 7.86 -0.16 9.36
N SER A 57 7.65 -1.36 8.82
CA SER A 57 8.71 -2.38 8.76
C SER A 57 9.84 -1.96 7.83
N ARG A 58 11.03 -2.49 8.09
CA ARG A 58 12.19 -2.37 7.19
C ARG A 58 12.33 -3.62 6.33
N LYS A 59 12.92 -3.44 5.15
CA LYS A 59 13.29 -4.53 4.25
C LYS A 59 14.49 -5.31 4.81
N GLY A 60 14.30 -6.03 5.86
CA GLY A 60 15.32 -6.90 6.44
C GLY A 60 14.69 -8.25 6.71
N ARG A 61 15.36 -9.35 6.34
CA ARG A 61 14.87 -10.70 6.60
C ARG A 61 15.76 -11.40 7.59
N GLY A 62 15.13 -12.16 8.45
CA GLY A 62 15.80 -13.12 9.28
C GLY A 62 16.32 -14.33 8.48
N GLU A 63 17.01 -15.23 9.15
CA GLU A 63 17.49 -16.49 8.57
C GLU A 63 16.36 -17.41 8.07
N ASP A 64 15.15 -17.22 8.62
CA ASP A 64 13.93 -17.91 8.20
C ASP A 64 13.28 -17.31 6.94
N GLY A 65 13.92 -16.31 6.34
CA GLY A 65 13.43 -15.61 5.15
C GLY A 65 12.27 -14.64 5.39
N LYS A 66 11.83 -14.46 6.64
CA LYS A 66 10.72 -13.56 7.02
C LYS A 66 11.20 -12.20 7.46
N ILE A 67 10.32 -11.21 7.31
CA ILE A 67 10.51 -9.89 7.92
C ILE A 67 10.03 -9.97 9.38
N HIS A 68 10.89 -9.60 10.30
CA HIS A 68 10.57 -9.56 11.72
C HIS A 68 10.27 -8.15 12.21
N PRO A 69 9.33 -8.00 13.15
CA PRO A 69 9.05 -6.71 13.76
C PRO A 69 10.28 -6.14 14.47
N SER A 70 10.46 -4.82 14.36
CA SER A 70 11.46 -4.10 15.16
C SER A 70 10.90 -3.85 16.56
N THR A 71 11.57 -4.35 17.58
CA THR A 71 11.09 -4.29 18.98
C THR A 71 11.51 -3.01 19.69
N ASP A 72 12.74 -2.55 19.49
CA ASP A 72 13.35 -1.48 20.31
C ASP A 72 12.47 -0.23 20.46
N LYS A 73 12.07 0.37 19.32
CA LYS A 73 11.24 1.58 19.33
C LYS A 73 9.79 1.27 19.59
N THR A 74 9.30 0.12 19.17
CA THR A 74 7.93 -0.32 19.40
C THR A 74 7.63 -0.38 20.90
N GLU A 75 8.51 -0.97 21.71
CA GLU A 75 8.35 -1.04 23.15
C GLU A 75 8.39 0.34 23.82
N VAL A 76 9.27 1.25 23.35
CA VAL A 76 9.30 2.64 23.86
C VAL A 76 7.99 3.36 23.54
N ILE A 77 7.49 3.25 22.31
CA ILE A 77 6.24 3.91 21.88
C ILE A 77 5.06 3.37 22.71
N LYS A 78 5.00 2.06 22.88
CA LYS A 78 3.96 1.37 23.67
C LYS A 78 3.99 1.82 25.13
N ALA A 79 5.16 1.84 25.76
CA ALA A 79 5.31 2.27 27.15
C ALA A 79 4.85 3.73 27.36
N VAL A 80 5.20 4.64 26.45
CA VAL A 80 4.74 6.03 26.51
C VAL A 80 3.23 6.13 26.27
N ALA A 81 2.67 5.34 25.36
CA ALA A 81 1.23 5.29 25.12
C ALA A 81 0.45 4.85 26.37
N GLU A 82 0.92 3.80 27.04
CA GLU A 82 0.36 3.31 28.31
C GLU A 82 0.49 4.37 29.42
N GLU A 83 1.66 4.95 29.62
CA GLU A 83 1.91 6.00 30.62
C GLU A 83 1.00 7.21 30.41
N LYS A 84 0.84 7.65 29.16
CA LYS A 84 0.04 8.83 28.82
C LYS A 84 -1.45 8.51 28.64
N GLY A 85 -1.86 7.24 28.71
CA GLY A 85 -3.25 6.83 28.47
C GLY A 85 -3.74 7.24 27.09
N VAL A 86 -2.95 7.02 26.04
CA VAL A 86 -3.31 7.26 24.64
C VAL A 86 -3.38 5.94 23.88
N PRO A 87 -4.24 5.84 22.84
CA PRO A 87 -4.29 4.64 22.03
C PRO A 87 -2.94 4.35 21.35
N PHE A 88 -2.64 3.06 21.25
CA PHE A 88 -1.48 2.54 20.53
C PHE A 88 -1.90 1.48 19.52
N ILE A 89 -1.32 1.51 18.33
CA ILE A 89 -1.45 0.44 17.32
C ILE A 89 -0.05 -0.07 16.97
N ASP A 90 0.19 -1.37 17.16
CA ASP A 90 1.40 -2.03 16.70
C ASP A 90 1.33 -2.24 15.19
N PHE A 91 1.60 -1.16 14.49
CA PHE A 91 1.58 -1.11 13.04
C PHE A 91 2.74 -1.88 12.40
N ASN A 92 3.90 -1.94 13.09
CA ASN A 92 5.07 -2.67 12.62
C ASN A 92 4.80 -4.17 12.49
N SER A 93 4.29 -4.77 13.57
CA SER A 93 3.93 -6.20 13.58
C SER A 93 2.84 -6.50 12.54
N ALA A 94 1.82 -5.65 12.44
CA ALA A 94 0.74 -5.85 11.48
C ALA A 94 1.23 -5.81 10.02
N ILE A 95 2.19 -4.92 9.68
CA ILE A 95 2.81 -4.90 8.35
C ILE A 95 3.66 -6.15 8.12
N CYS A 96 4.48 -6.55 9.09
CA CYS A 96 5.30 -7.75 8.97
C CYS A 96 4.43 -8.99 8.73
N ASP A 97 3.36 -9.14 9.50
CA ASP A 97 2.40 -10.23 9.33
C ASP A 97 1.75 -10.21 7.94
N LYS A 98 1.30 -9.04 7.50
CA LYS A 98 0.70 -8.87 6.16
C LYS A 98 1.70 -9.25 5.07
N TYR A 99 2.94 -8.76 5.16
CA TYR A 99 3.98 -9.04 4.17
C TYR A 99 4.39 -10.53 4.15
N ASN A 100 4.53 -11.14 5.32
CA ASN A 100 4.93 -12.55 5.41
C ASN A 100 3.82 -13.53 5.02
N ASN A 101 2.55 -13.17 5.24
CA ASN A 101 1.43 -14.05 4.97
C ASN A 101 0.85 -13.91 3.56
N VAL A 102 1.01 -12.74 2.93
CA VAL A 102 0.41 -12.43 1.63
C VAL A 102 1.43 -12.50 0.49
N PHE A 103 2.72 -12.29 0.79
CA PHE A 103 3.75 -12.20 -0.23
C PHE A 103 4.86 -13.23 0.03
N ASP A 104 5.22 -13.94 -1.03
CA ASP A 104 6.44 -14.75 -1.00
C ASP A 104 7.70 -13.86 -0.89
N SER A 105 8.81 -14.49 -0.59
CA SER A 105 10.06 -13.79 -0.35
C SER A 105 10.55 -12.95 -1.54
N ALA A 106 10.25 -13.35 -2.75
CA ALA A 106 10.64 -12.60 -3.96
C ALA A 106 9.76 -11.34 -4.14
N LYS A 107 8.48 -11.41 -3.76
CA LYS A 107 7.53 -10.30 -3.92
C LYS A 107 7.72 -9.20 -2.88
N VAL A 108 8.22 -9.50 -1.69
CA VAL A 108 8.50 -8.49 -0.66
C VAL A 108 9.47 -7.40 -1.15
N GLU A 109 10.38 -7.75 -2.07
CA GLU A 109 11.27 -6.78 -2.69
C GLU A 109 10.52 -5.61 -3.36
N TYR A 110 9.35 -5.87 -3.89
CA TYR A 110 8.54 -4.88 -4.62
C TYR A 110 7.73 -3.95 -3.72
N LEU A 111 7.64 -4.26 -2.44
CA LEU A 111 6.95 -3.43 -1.45
C LEU A 111 7.80 -2.24 -1.00
N TYR A 112 9.11 -2.30 -1.26
CA TYR A 112 10.04 -1.22 -0.95
C TYR A 112 10.53 -0.54 -2.22
N TYR A 113 10.79 0.75 -2.09
CA TYR A 113 11.17 1.62 -3.19
C TYR A 113 12.60 1.30 -3.68
N SER A 114 13.58 2.09 -3.30
CA SER A 114 14.98 1.93 -3.73
C SER A 114 15.92 1.60 -2.57
N ASP A 115 15.41 1.64 -1.37
CA ASP A 115 16.15 1.37 -0.14
C ASP A 115 15.40 0.36 0.74
N HIS A 116 15.84 0.22 1.97
CA HIS A 116 15.28 -0.74 2.93
C HIS A 116 14.26 -0.13 3.91
N ILE A 117 13.83 1.12 3.69
CA ILE A 117 12.96 1.85 4.61
C ILE A 117 11.68 2.34 3.91
N HIS A 118 11.84 2.98 2.75
CA HIS A 118 10.73 3.62 2.08
C HIS A 118 9.89 2.62 1.29
N PRO A 119 8.57 2.60 1.49
CA PRO A 119 7.70 1.74 0.68
C PRO A 119 7.66 2.22 -0.76
N SER A 120 7.47 1.31 -1.69
CA SER A 120 7.01 1.62 -3.04
C SER A 120 5.58 2.16 -3.01
N SER A 121 5.05 2.67 -4.13
CA SER A 121 3.63 3.07 -4.21
C SER A 121 2.71 1.92 -3.81
N PHE A 122 3.02 0.71 -4.28
CA PHE A 122 2.28 -0.50 -3.91
C PHE A 122 2.42 -0.83 -2.41
N GLY A 123 3.63 -0.80 -1.86
CA GLY A 123 3.86 -1.00 -0.43
C GLY A 123 3.15 0.04 0.44
N ALA A 124 3.06 1.29 -0.03
CA ALA A 124 2.33 2.34 0.66
C ALA A 124 0.82 2.07 0.73
N VAL A 125 0.22 1.56 -0.37
CA VAL A 125 -1.19 1.14 -0.40
C VAL A 125 -1.43 0.01 0.62
N ILE A 126 -0.61 -1.04 0.59
CA ILE A 126 -0.72 -2.16 1.54
C ILE A 126 -0.56 -1.68 2.98
N ASN A 127 0.37 -0.76 3.25
CA ASN A 127 0.53 -0.19 4.58
C ASN A 127 -0.71 0.59 5.03
N ALA A 128 -1.28 1.43 4.16
CA ALA A 128 -2.50 2.19 4.45
C ALA A 128 -3.71 1.27 4.73
N GLU A 129 -3.89 0.23 3.91
CA GLU A 129 -4.92 -0.78 4.12
C GLU A 129 -4.73 -1.53 5.44
N THR A 130 -3.48 -1.92 5.75
CA THR A 130 -3.14 -2.57 7.02
C THR A 130 -3.49 -1.66 8.21
N PHE A 131 -3.15 -0.38 8.14
CA PHE A 131 -3.55 0.58 9.18
C PHE A 131 -5.07 0.66 9.33
N ALA A 132 -5.81 0.82 8.24
CA ALA A 132 -7.26 0.88 8.27
C ALA A 132 -7.88 -0.40 8.86
N GLN A 133 -7.35 -1.58 8.53
CA GLN A 133 -7.77 -2.86 9.10
C GLN A 133 -7.50 -2.94 10.60
N GLN A 134 -6.32 -2.49 11.08
CA GLN A 134 -6.04 -2.44 12.51
C GLN A 134 -6.96 -1.46 13.24
N LEU A 135 -7.23 -0.31 12.65
CA LEU A 135 -8.13 0.69 13.23
C LEU A 135 -9.58 0.18 13.31
N ARG A 136 -10.07 -0.60 12.33
CA ARG A 136 -11.40 -1.24 12.39
C ARG A 136 -11.56 -2.21 13.56
N LYS A 137 -10.47 -2.85 13.98
CA LYS A 137 -10.47 -3.73 15.16
C LYS A 137 -10.50 -2.95 16.49
N ARG A 138 -10.41 -1.63 16.43
CA ARG A 138 -10.31 -0.73 17.59
C ARG A 138 -11.43 0.32 17.57
N PRO A 139 -12.71 -0.08 17.73
CA PRO A 139 -13.85 0.85 17.77
C PRO A 139 -13.78 1.80 18.97
N ASP A 140 -12.96 1.49 19.97
CA ASP A 140 -12.62 2.34 21.10
C ASP A 140 -11.82 3.59 20.70
N ILE A 141 -11.16 3.57 19.55
CA ILE A 141 -10.47 4.75 18.99
C ILE A 141 -11.47 5.53 18.13
N GLY A 142 -11.84 6.74 18.56
CA GLY A 142 -12.84 7.56 17.87
C GLY A 142 -12.59 7.74 16.38
N LEU A 143 -11.33 7.72 15.95
CA LEU A 143 -10.95 7.79 14.53
C LEU A 143 -11.54 6.64 13.71
N ALA A 144 -11.82 5.47 14.30
CA ALA A 144 -12.39 4.32 13.58
C ALA A 144 -13.79 4.63 12.99
N SER A 145 -14.54 5.52 13.62
CA SER A 145 -15.88 5.91 13.16
C SER A 145 -15.87 6.69 11.83
N TYR A 146 -14.74 7.24 11.44
CA TYR A 146 -14.55 7.97 10.19
C TYR A 146 -14.07 7.08 9.04
N LEU A 147 -13.76 5.80 9.31
CA LEU A 147 -13.41 4.88 8.24
C LEU A 147 -14.62 4.69 7.32
N ILE A 148 -14.39 4.78 6.03
CA ILE A 148 -15.37 4.33 5.05
C ILE A 148 -15.68 2.86 5.40
N PRO A 149 -16.97 2.47 5.49
CA PRO A 149 -17.32 1.07 5.66
C PRO A 149 -16.52 0.25 4.66
N GLU A 150 -15.93 -0.83 5.14
CA GLU A 150 -15.28 -1.77 4.23
C GLU A 150 -16.37 -2.11 3.22
N LYS A 151 -16.27 -1.52 2.02
CA LYS A 151 -16.94 -2.11 0.90
C LYS A 151 -16.23 -3.47 0.77
N ARG A 152 -16.80 -4.49 1.37
CA ARG A 152 -16.76 -5.77 0.72
C ARG A 152 -17.37 -5.47 -0.62
N TYR A 153 -16.53 -5.30 -1.62
CA TYR A 153 -16.91 -5.64 -2.95
C TYR A 153 -17.10 -7.17 -2.89
N GLU A 154 -18.16 -7.60 -2.21
CA GLU A 154 -18.79 -8.82 -2.64
C GLU A 154 -19.12 -8.48 -4.06
N SER A 155 -18.40 -9.09 -4.99
CA SER A 155 -18.83 -9.08 -6.37
C SER A 155 -20.33 -9.35 -6.27
N ALA A 156 -21.15 -8.34 -6.63
CA ALA A 156 -22.62 -8.49 -6.58
C ALA A 156 -23.09 -9.67 -7.48
N LEU A 157 -22.13 -10.27 -8.16
CA LEU A 157 -22.23 -11.35 -9.12
C LEU A 157 -21.71 -12.70 -8.58
N ARG A 158 -21.06 -12.74 -7.40
CA ARG A 158 -20.58 -13.99 -6.83
C ARG A 158 -21.74 -14.78 -6.22
N GLU A 159 -22.03 -15.92 -6.80
CA GLU A 159 -22.96 -16.89 -6.27
C GLU A 159 -22.18 -18.09 -5.69
N GLU A 160 -22.69 -18.65 -4.60
CA GLU A 160 -22.05 -19.81 -3.96
C GLU A 160 -21.91 -20.99 -4.95
N GLY A 161 -20.71 -21.60 -4.95
CA GLY A 161 -20.40 -22.72 -5.83
C GLY A 161 -20.10 -22.38 -7.29
N LYS A 162 -20.07 -21.08 -7.65
CA LYS A 162 -19.69 -20.64 -9.00
C LYS A 162 -18.34 -19.92 -9.00
N PRO A 163 -17.45 -20.22 -9.96
CA PRO A 163 -16.28 -19.39 -10.19
C PRO A 163 -16.69 -18.04 -10.78
N VAL A 164 -15.79 -17.06 -10.62
CA VAL A 164 -15.91 -15.74 -11.24
C VAL A 164 -14.82 -15.58 -12.29
N LEU A 165 -15.18 -15.02 -13.44
CA LEU A 165 -14.26 -14.53 -14.45
C LEU A 165 -14.06 -13.02 -14.22
N PHE A 166 -12.95 -12.65 -13.62
CA PHE A 166 -12.55 -11.26 -13.49
C PHE A 166 -11.90 -10.77 -14.78
N ILE A 167 -12.22 -9.55 -15.19
CA ILE A 167 -11.59 -8.91 -16.34
C ILE A 167 -10.88 -7.64 -15.85
N ILE A 168 -9.58 -7.57 -16.05
CA ILE A 168 -8.79 -6.38 -15.80
C ILE A 168 -8.18 -5.86 -17.11
N GLY A 169 -8.14 -4.55 -17.27
CA GLY A 169 -7.67 -3.96 -18.51
C GLY A 169 -7.94 -2.46 -18.61
N ASP A 170 -7.80 -1.97 -19.83
CA ASP A 170 -7.98 -0.57 -20.19
C ASP A 170 -9.38 -0.25 -20.78
N SER A 171 -9.47 0.83 -21.57
CA SER A 171 -10.72 1.27 -22.18
C SER A 171 -11.33 0.28 -23.17
N THR A 172 -10.52 -0.59 -23.76
CA THR A 172 -11.01 -1.55 -24.74
C THR A 172 -11.76 -2.72 -24.10
N GLY A 173 -11.50 -2.99 -22.79
CA GLY A 173 -12.21 -3.98 -22.01
C GLY A 173 -13.30 -3.42 -21.10
N LYS A 174 -13.38 -2.11 -20.87
CA LYS A 174 -14.26 -1.49 -19.86
C LYS A 174 -15.76 -1.70 -20.14
N ILE A 175 -16.55 -1.58 -19.08
CA ILE A 175 -17.99 -1.30 -19.19
C ILE A 175 -18.16 0.22 -19.36
N ASP A 176 -18.92 0.64 -20.37
CA ASP A 176 -19.32 2.02 -20.53
C ASP A 176 -20.76 2.21 -20.03
N ASN A 177 -20.90 3.08 -19.06
CA ASN A 177 -22.22 3.41 -18.49
C ASN A 177 -22.88 4.62 -19.20
N THR A 178 -22.25 5.15 -20.23
CA THR A 178 -22.74 6.25 -21.04
C THR A 178 -23.06 5.77 -22.46
N PRO A 179 -24.27 5.26 -22.72
CA PRO A 179 -24.66 4.74 -24.04
C PRO A 179 -24.45 5.74 -25.19
N GLU A 180 -24.48 7.03 -24.87
CA GLU A 180 -24.33 8.12 -25.82
C GLU A 180 -22.89 8.26 -26.39
N SER A 181 -21.89 7.70 -25.71
CA SER A 181 -20.49 7.77 -26.18
C SER A 181 -20.24 6.90 -27.41
N GLY A 182 -21.08 5.93 -27.69
CA GLY A 182 -20.89 4.95 -28.76
C GLY A 182 -19.66 4.03 -28.57
N MET A 183 -18.91 4.18 -27.49
CA MET A 183 -17.74 3.39 -27.17
C MET A 183 -18.11 2.21 -26.26
N VAL A 184 -17.96 0.99 -26.76
CA VAL A 184 -18.24 -0.25 -26.02
C VAL A 184 -16.96 -1.07 -25.96
N GLY A 185 -16.48 -1.35 -24.75
CA GLY A 185 -15.40 -2.32 -24.56
C GLY A 185 -15.91 -3.76 -24.69
N TRP A 186 -15.07 -4.66 -25.20
CA TRP A 186 -15.47 -6.06 -25.40
C TRP A 186 -15.90 -6.76 -24.09
N GLY A 187 -15.32 -6.37 -22.97
CA GLY A 187 -15.66 -6.90 -21.64
C GLY A 187 -17.08 -6.58 -21.20
N GLN A 188 -17.74 -5.58 -21.82
CA GLN A 188 -19.15 -5.27 -21.55
C GLN A 188 -20.08 -6.32 -22.13
N VAL A 189 -19.70 -6.96 -23.22
CA VAL A 189 -20.57 -7.89 -23.95
C VAL A 189 -20.16 -9.35 -23.77
N ILE A 190 -18.98 -9.61 -23.22
CA ILE A 190 -18.41 -10.96 -23.12
C ILE A 190 -19.28 -11.92 -22.29
N SER A 191 -19.98 -11.39 -21.27
CA SER A 191 -20.88 -12.17 -20.42
C SER A 191 -21.96 -12.93 -21.21
N LYS A 192 -22.36 -12.41 -22.38
CA LYS A 192 -23.34 -13.07 -23.27
C LYS A 192 -22.86 -14.41 -23.83
N TYR A 193 -21.55 -14.66 -23.79
CA TYR A 193 -20.93 -15.88 -24.32
C TYR A 193 -20.62 -16.93 -23.23
N PHE A 194 -20.88 -16.61 -21.97
CA PHE A 194 -20.71 -17.53 -20.86
C PHE A 194 -22.06 -17.98 -20.31
N ASN A 195 -22.13 -19.24 -19.86
CA ASN A 195 -23.34 -19.75 -19.23
C ASN A 195 -23.47 -19.18 -17.81
N PRO A 196 -24.44 -18.30 -17.53
CA PRO A 196 -24.57 -17.62 -16.24
C PRO A 196 -24.90 -18.60 -15.08
N LYS A 197 -25.34 -19.82 -15.37
CA LYS A 197 -25.56 -20.87 -14.35
C LYS A 197 -24.24 -21.54 -13.91
N LYS A 198 -23.14 -21.34 -14.65
CA LYS A 198 -21.87 -22.02 -14.41
C LYS A 198 -20.74 -21.08 -13.97
N ILE A 199 -20.78 -19.82 -14.38
CA ILE A 199 -19.73 -18.84 -14.13
C ILE A 199 -20.34 -17.42 -14.10
N SER A 200 -19.87 -16.59 -13.19
CA SER A 200 -20.17 -15.16 -13.19
C SER A 200 -19.03 -14.39 -13.91
N VAL A 201 -19.35 -13.24 -14.51
CA VAL A 201 -18.36 -12.37 -15.17
C VAL A 201 -18.34 -11.02 -14.44
N ASP A 202 -17.18 -10.64 -13.94
CA ASP A 202 -16.97 -9.38 -13.26
C ASP A 202 -15.89 -8.54 -13.95
N ASN A 203 -16.26 -7.35 -14.43
CA ASN A 203 -15.41 -6.52 -15.27
C ASN A 203 -14.91 -5.28 -14.51
N HIS A 204 -13.65 -5.31 -14.13
CA HIS A 204 -12.91 -4.23 -13.47
C HIS A 204 -12.08 -3.36 -14.43
N ALA A 205 -12.12 -3.63 -15.73
CA ALA A 205 -11.36 -2.84 -16.71
C ALA A 205 -11.72 -1.34 -16.63
N LYS A 206 -10.71 -0.48 -16.71
CA LYS A 206 -10.88 0.97 -16.52
C LYS A 206 -10.21 1.77 -17.61
N ALA A 207 -11.00 2.68 -18.21
CA ALA A 207 -10.50 3.53 -19.28
C ALA A 207 -9.26 4.33 -18.88
N GLY A 208 -8.28 4.36 -19.77
CA GLY A 208 -7.07 5.16 -19.62
C GLY A 208 -6.04 4.58 -18.65
N ARG A 209 -6.18 3.33 -18.20
CA ARG A 209 -5.19 2.69 -17.33
C ARG A 209 -4.22 1.86 -18.14
N SER A 210 -2.95 1.96 -17.76
CA SER A 210 -1.90 1.00 -18.09
C SER A 210 -1.86 -0.10 -17.02
N ALA A 211 -1.06 -1.14 -17.23
CA ALA A 211 -0.83 -2.15 -16.21
C ALA A 211 -0.28 -1.51 -14.91
N ARG A 212 0.67 -0.57 -15.04
CA ARG A 212 1.20 0.21 -13.92
C ARG A 212 0.11 0.97 -13.17
N THR A 213 -0.62 1.85 -13.85
CA THR A 213 -1.60 2.71 -13.18
C THR A 213 -2.78 1.94 -12.61
N PHE A 214 -3.11 0.78 -13.18
CA PHE A 214 -4.11 -0.10 -12.61
C PHE A 214 -3.65 -0.69 -11.27
N LEU A 215 -2.37 -1.03 -11.15
CA LEU A 215 -1.76 -1.48 -9.91
C LEU A 215 -1.63 -0.34 -8.90
N ASP A 216 -1.03 0.79 -9.31
CA ASP A 216 -0.70 1.92 -8.44
C ASP A 216 -1.95 2.60 -7.84
N GLU A 217 -3.08 2.57 -8.55
CA GLU A 217 -4.36 3.07 -8.07
C GLU A 217 -5.09 2.08 -7.14
N GLY A 218 -4.48 0.95 -6.79
CA GLY A 218 -5.07 -0.07 -5.92
C GLY A 218 -6.22 -0.87 -6.57
N ARG A 219 -6.45 -0.73 -7.88
CA ARG A 219 -7.54 -1.41 -8.59
C ARG A 219 -7.34 -2.93 -8.63
N TRP A 220 -6.09 -3.37 -8.74
CA TRP A 220 -5.75 -4.78 -8.65
C TRP A 220 -6.07 -5.35 -7.28
N ASN A 221 -5.87 -4.59 -6.20
CA ASN A 221 -6.12 -5.08 -4.85
C ASN A 221 -7.60 -5.46 -4.66
N VAL A 222 -8.53 -4.71 -5.27
CA VAL A 222 -9.96 -5.04 -5.24
C VAL A 222 -10.21 -6.44 -5.81
N VAL A 223 -9.65 -6.74 -6.98
CA VAL A 223 -9.78 -8.05 -7.63
C VAL A 223 -9.07 -9.12 -6.80
N TYR A 224 -7.84 -8.85 -6.37
CA TYR A 224 -7.04 -9.78 -5.60
C TYR A 224 -7.71 -10.21 -4.29
N ASP A 225 -8.35 -9.29 -3.57
CA ASP A 225 -9.03 -9.58 -2.32
C ASP A 225 -10.27 -10.48 -2.52
N GLU A 226 -10.90 -10.39 -3.68
CA GLU A 226 -12.06 -11.20 -4.04
C GLU A 226 -11.72 -12.57 -4.64
N LEU A 227 -10.51 -12.74 -5.18
CA LEU A 227 -10.09 -13.99 -5.84
C LEU A 227 -10.16 -15.20 -4.89
N ARG A 228 -10.68 -16.30 -5.42
CA ARG A 228 -10.77 -17.59 -4.73
C ARG A 228 -10.31 -18.73 -5.66
N PRO A 229 -9.93 -19.88 -5.11
CA PRO A 229 -9.63 -21.06 -5.91
C PRO A 229 -10.72 -21.37 -6.92
N GLY A 230 -10.33 -21.60 -8.17
CA GLY A 230 -11.23 -21.89 -9.29
C GLY A 230 -11.71 -20.66 -10.07
N ASP A 231 -11.40 -19.44 -9.64
CA ASP A 231 -11.68 -18.23 -10.41
C ASP A 231 -10.72 -18.05 -11.59
N TYR A 232 -11.10 -17.16 -12.49
CA TYR A 232 -10.31 -16.83 -13.69
C TYR A 232 -10.04 -15.33 -13.73
N VAL A 233 -8.87 -14.94 -14.26
CA VAL A 233 -8.53 -13.54 -14.52
C VAL A 233 -8.12 -13.36 -15.97
N LEU A 234 -8.87 -12.56 -16.72
CA LEU A 234 -8.47 -12.06 -18.04
C LEU A 234 -7.74 -10.75 -17.89
N ILE A 235 -6.52 -10.68 -18.40
CA ILE A 235 -5.63 -9.54 -18.28
C ILE A 235 -5.39 -8.94 -19.67
N GLN A 236 -5.81 -7.69 -19.88
CA GLN A 236 -5.59 -7.01 -21.16
C GLN A 236 -5.16 -5.55 -20.94
N PHE A 237 -3.88 -5.29 -21.10
CA PHE A 237 -3.27 -3.96 -21.11
C PHE A 237 -2.39 -3.81 -22.36
N GLY A 238 -1.99 -2.57 -22.68
CA GLY A 238 -1.09 -2.28 -23.80
C GLY A 238 -1.32 -0.92 -24.44
N HIS A 239 -2.57 -0.42 -24.53
CA HIS A 239 -2.89 0.82 -25.23
C HIS A 239 -2.40 2.10 -24.52
N ASN A 240 -2.28 2.08 -23.21
CA ASN A 240 -1.78 3.21 -22.42
C ASN A 240 -0.34 3.02 -21.95
N ASP A 241 0.18 1.83 -22.05
CA ASP A 241 1.45 1.35 -21.49
C ASP A 241 2.66 1.90 -22.25
N GLY A 242 2.50 2.14 -23.54
CA GLY A 242 3.51 2.78 -24.40
C GLY A 242 3.52 4.31 -24.37
N GLY A 243 2.72 4.94 -23.51
CA GLY A 243 2.65 6.40 -23.37
C GLY A 243 3.86 7.00 -22.62
N PRO A 244 3.83 8.31 -22.35
CA PRO A 244 4.85 8.96 -21.52
C PRO A 244 4.92 8.33 -20.13
N ILE A 245 6.13 8.04 -19.66
CA ILE A 245 6.36 7.36 -18.38
C ILE A 245 6.20 8.33 -17.20
N ASN A 246 6.84 9.51 -17.29
CA ASN A 246 6.96 10.47 -16.20
C ASN A 246 6.44 11.86 -16.52
N THR A 247 5.93 12.09 -17.71
CA THR A 247 5.40 13.40 -18.17
C THR A 247 3.92 13.31 -18.51
N GLY A 248 3.24 14.45 -18.59
CA GLY A 248 1.83 14.54 -18.96
C GLY A 248 0.95 13.68 -18.06
N LYS A 249 0.25 12.68 -18.61
CA LYS A 249 -0.57 11.75 -17.80
C LYS A 249 0.24 10.67 -17.10
N ALA A 250 1.52 10.56 -17.39
CA ALA A 250 2.48 9.68 -16.76
C ALA A 250 1.97 8.22 -16.59
N ARG A 251 1.50 7.61 -17.68
CA ARG A 251 0.87 6.28 -17.65
C ARG A 251 1.79 5.17 -18.14
N GLY A 252 2.81 5.52 -18.95
CA GLY A 252 3.72 4.57 -19.54
C GLY A 252 4.58 3.83 -18.52
N GLU A 253 5.19 2.76 -18.97
CA GLU A 253 6.12 1.94 -18.22
C GLU A 253 7.32 1.58 -19.08
N LEU A 254 8.33 0.95 -18.48
CA LEU A 254 9.51 0.52 -19.25
C LEU A 254 9.12 -0.56 -20.24
N LYS A 255 9.72 -0.49 -21.44
CA LYS A 255 9.52 -1.51 -22.48
C LYS A 255 10.20 -2.82 -22.07
N GLY A 256 9.63 -3.91 -22.50
CA GLY A 256 10.23 -5.23 -22.33
C GLY A 256 9.43 -6.17 -21.45
N ASN A 257 9.92 -7.39 -21.36
CA ASN A 257 9.31 -8.47 -20.60
C ASN A 257 10.17 -8.94 -19.42
N GLY A 258 11.24 -8.23 -19.10
CA GLY A 258 12.16 -8.53 -18.00
C GLY A 258 11.71 -7.97 -16.65
N ASN A 259 12.68 -7.81 -15.75
CA ASN A 259 12.46 -7.27 -14.40
C ASN A 259 13.10 -5.88 -14.22
N GLU A 260 13.33 -5.19 -15.33
CA GLU A 260 13.95 -3.87 -15.34
C GLU A 260 13.14 -2.92 -14.46
N LYS A 261 13.86 -2.10 -13.72
CA LYS A 261 13.31 -1.04 -12.87
C LYS A 261 14.16 0.20 -13.00
N GLU A 262 13.51 1.33 -13.20
CA GLU A 262 14.14 2.65 -13.19
C GLU A 262 13.45 3.57 -12.18
N LEU A 263 14.24 4.45 -11.57
CA LEU A 263 13.76 5.48 -10.69
C LEU A 263 13.58 6.76 -11.48
N MET A 264 12.36 7.26 -11.56
CA MET A 264 12.04 8.45 -12.33
C MET A 264 11.30 9.49 -11.48
N LYS A 265 11.66 10.76 -11.66
CA LYS A 265 10.88 11.86 -11.10
C LYS A 265 9.65 12.08 -11.96
N MET A 266 8.48 12.03 -11.35
CA MET A 266 7.18 12.21 -12.01
C MET A 266 6.85 13.71 -12.10
N GLU A 267 6.67 14.27 -13.28
CA GLU A 267 6.30 15.68 -13.46
C GLU A 267 4.96 16.02 -12.79
N PRO A 268 3.90 15.20 -12.92
CA PRO A 268 2.60 15.55 -12.34
C PRO A 268 2.60 15.68 -10.81
N THR A 269 3.45 14.93 -10.12
CA THR A 269 3.46 14.85 -8.66
C THR A 269 4.73 15.45 -8.05
N GLY A 270 5.80 15.62 -8.83
CA GLY A 270 7.13 16.00 -8.35
C GLY A 270 7.84 14.90 -7.55
N LEU A 271 7.21 13.74 -7.37
CA LEU A 271 7.72 12.61 -6.60
C LEU A 271 8.56 11.69 -7.47
N ASN A 272 9.47 10.97 -6.84
CA ASN A 272 10.20 9.90 -7.49
C ASN A 272 9.43 8.60 -7.38
N GLU A 273 9.27 7.88 -8.49
CA GLU A 273 8.60 6.59 -8.54
C GLU A 273 9.50 5.53 -9.17
N GLY A 274 9.40 4.30 -8.68
CA GLY A 274 10.05 3.14 -9.28
C GLY A 274 9.18 2.55 -10.38
N ILE A 275 9.62 2.69 -11.63
CA ILE A 275 8.89 2.21 -12.79
C ILE A 275 9.49 0.90 -13.26
N TYR A 276 8.64 -0.09 -13.44
CA TYR A 276 9.04 -1.43 -13.91
C TYR A 276 8.70 -1.63 -15.39
N SER A 277 9.17 -2.73 -15.96
CA SER A 277 8.83 -3.12 -17.31
C SER A 277 7.37 -3.59 -17.43
N PHE A 278 6.78 -3.48 -18.61
CA PHE A 278 5.45 -4.02 -18.92
C PHE A 278 5.32 -5.49 -18.50
N GLY A 279 6.30 -6.31 -18.86
CA GLY A 279 6.29 -7.74 -18.51
C GLY A 279 6.31 -7.98 -17.02
N TRP A 280 6.94 -7.11 -16.23
CA TRP A 280 6.92 -7.21 -14.77
C TRP A 280 5.49 -7.02 -14.22
N TYR A 281 4.77 -5.98 -14.64
CA TYR A 281 3.40 -5.73 -14.18
C TYR A 281 2.46 -6.89 -14.55
N ILE A 282 2.56 -7.40 -15.79
CA ILE A 282 1.75 -8.54 -16.23
C ILE A 282 2.07 -9.80 -15.41
N ARG A 283 3.37 -10.10 -15.17
CA ARG A 283 3.75 -11.24 -14.32
C ARG A 283 3.22 -11.09 -12.89
N LYS A 284 3.25 -9.88 -12.36
CA LYS A 284 2.71 -9.64 -11.01
C LYS A 284 1.25 -10.06 -10.93
N PHE A 285 0.40 -9.60 -11.82
CA PHE A 285 -1.00 -10.00 -11.84
C PHE A 285 -1.17 -11.52 -11.97
N CYS A 286 -0.40 -12.16 -12.85
CA CYS A 286 -0.45 -13.61 -13.05
C CYS A 286 -0.02 -14.39 -11.81
N LEU A 287 1.06 -13.95 -11.16
CA LEU A 287 1.58 -14.64 -9.97
C LEU A 287 0.63 -14.48 -8.78
N ASP A 288 0.12 -13.28 -8.58
CA ASP A 288 -0.84 -12.99 -7.51
C ASP A 288 -2.15 -13.79 -7.70
N ALA A 289 -2.65 -13.87 -8.94
CA ALA A 289 -3.84 -14.68 -9.23
C ALA A 289 -3.61 -16.17 -8.94
N ARG A 290 -2.44 -16.73 -9.31
CA ARG A 290 -2.08 -18.11 -9.02
C ARG A 290 -1.91 -18.42 -7.54
N GLU A 291 -1.55 -17.43 -6.75
CA GLU A 291 -1.41 -17.58 -5.29
C GLU A 291 -2.77 -17.78 -4.61
N LYS A 292 -3.82 -17.27 -5.19
CA LYS A 292 -5.19 -17.44 -4.69
C LYS A 292 -5.85 -18.75 -5.12
N GLY A 293 -5.27 -19.48 -6.08
CA GLY A 293 -5.72 -20.78 -6.57
C GLY A 293 -5.84 -20.88 -8.05
#